data_b05381c786e511752a61973ac1bc2a69
#
_entry.id   b05381c786e511752a61973ac1bc2a69
#
_cell.length_a   1.000
_cell.length_b   1.000
_cell.length_c   1.000
_cell.angle_alpha   90.00
_cell.angle_beta   90.00
_cell.angle_gamma   90.00
#
_symmetry.space_group_name_H-M   'P 1'
#
loop_
_entity.id
_entity.type
_entity.pdbx_description
1 polymer ?
#
loop_
_entity_poly.entity_id
_entity_poly.type
_entity_poly.pdbx_seq_one_letter_code
_entity_poly.pdbx_strand_id
1 'polypeptide(L)'
;MNCFYQCPFAFNAGYDDMYRNEMPMAADPYTYPQNLPGALKLIQNAIAGEREDELFYDYLIKVAPNQEAKNIITGIRNDERKHNAMFKKIYPQLAGKPVPPMAEETFEKPKSYCDGIRRALMGELNAVKNYRMILFAMQKRVHINMITEIITDELRHAALYNYLYASGCVK
;
A
#
# COMPACT_ATOMS: atom_id res chain seq x y z
N MET A 1 -26.69 9.58 -33.02
CA MET A 1 -25.33 9.02 -33.16
C MET A 1 -24.83 8.69 -31.76
N ASN A 2 -24.94 7.42 -31.36
CA ASN A 2 -24.50 6.96 -30.04
C ASN A 2 -23.07 6.47 -30.15
N CYS A 3 -22.15 7.21 -29.59
CA CYS A 3 -20.76 6.82 -29.48
C CYS A 3 -20.58 6.08 -28.14
N PHE A 4 -20.74 4.76 -28.12
CA PHE A 4 -20.27 3.92 -27.03
C PHE A 4 -18.76 3.74 -27.19
N TYR A 5 -17.97 4.46 -26.42
CA TYR A 5 -16.58 4.12 -26.22
C TYR A 5 -16.53 2.82 -25.42
N GLN A 6 -16.23 1.71 -26.08
CA GLN A 6 -15.81 0.48 -25.40
C GLN A 6 -14.47 0.73 -24.71
N CYS A 7 -14.49 0.74 -23.38
CA CYS A 7 -13.30 0.77 -22.56
C CYS A 7 -12.53 -0.54 -22.75
N PRO A 8 -11.29 -0.55 -23.26
CA PRO A 8 -10.57 -1.79 -23.56
C PRO A 8 -9.96 -2.47 -22.31
N PHE A 9 -10.33 -2.06 -21.12
CA PHE A 9 -9.90 -2.72 -19.91
C PHE A 9 -10.89 -3.82 -19.51
N ALA A 10 -10.82 -4.96 -20.20
CA ALA A 10 -11.35 -6.19 -19.64
C ALA A 10 -10.48 -6.52 -18.39
N PHE A 11 -11.03 -6.33 -17.21
CA PHE A 11 -10.48 -6.86 -15.98
C PHE A 11 -10.34 -8.38 -16.15
N ASN A 12 -9.11 -8.84 -16.31
CA ASN A 12 -8.82 -10.26 -16.39
C ASN A 12 -9.08 -10.85 -15.01
N ALA A 13 -10.03 -11.77 -14.89
CA ALA A 13 -10.45 -12.41 -13.63
C ALA A 13 -9.31 -13.13 -12.86
N GLY A 14 -8.13 -13.25 -13.45
CA GLY A 14 -6.93 -13.80 -12.81
C GLY A 14 -6.19 -12.86 -11.85
N TYR A 15 -6.56 -11.56 -11.77
CA TYR A 15 -5.89 -10.61 -10.89
C TYR A 15 -6.42 -10.65 -9.44
N ASP A 16 -7.66 -11.09 -9.25
CA ASP A 16 -8.26 -11.21 -7.91
C ASP A 16 -7.71 -12.41 -7.11
N ASP A 17 -7.21 -13.46 -7.78
CA ASP A 17 -6.73 -14.67 -7.10
C ASP A 17 -5.30 -14.54 -6.55
N MET A 18 -4.48 -13.63 -7.08
CA MET A 18 -3.09 -13.50 -6.63
C MET A 18 -2.94 -12.76 -5.29
N TYR A 19 -3.99 -12.08 -4.81
CA TYR A 19 -4.00 -11.33 -3.54
C TYR A 19 -5.05 -11.82 -2.54
N ARG A 20 -5.76 -12.93 -2.83
CA ARG A 20 -6.59 -13.64 -1.86
C ARG A 20 -5.75 -14.56 -0.96
N ASN A 21 -4.87 -13.98 -0.16
CA ASN A 21 -4.59 -14.62 1.12
C ASN A 21 -5.84 -14.38 1.97
N GLU A 22 -6.78 -15.32 1.92
CA GLU A 22 -7.96 -15.34 2.75
C GLU A 22 -7.52 -15.42 4.22
N MET A 23 -7.40 -14.26 4.84
CA MET A 23 -7.45 -14.20 6.29
C MET A 23 -8.80 -14.77 6.71
N PRO A 24 -8.86 -15.71 7.64
CA PRO A 24 -10.13 -16.18 8.15
C PRO A 24 -10.88 -14.96 8.70
N MET A 25 -11.94 -14.57 8.00
CA MET A 25 -12.89 -13.52 8.44
C MET A 25 -13.72 -14.07 9.59
N ALA A 26 -13.07 -14.26 10.75
CA ALA A 26 -13.73 -14.78 11.96
C ALA A 26 -14.45 -13.71 12.76
N ALA A 27 -14.38 -12.43 12.37
CA ALA A 27 -15.09 -11.35 13.08
C ALA A 27 -15.50 -10.25 12.09
N ASP A 28 -16.65 -9.63 12.35
CA ASP A 28 -17.10 -8.43 11.66
C ASP A 28 -16.00 -7.36 11.74
N PRO A 29 -15.46 -6.89 10.59
CA PRO A 29 -14.36 -5.92 10.58
C PRO A 29 -14.71 -4.58 11.22
N TYR A 30 -15.98 -4.29 11.38
CA TYR A 30 -16.48 -3.04 11.95
C TYR A 30 -16.66 -3.09 13.48
N THR A 31 -16.56 -4.29 14.08
CA THR A 31 -16.91 -4.46 15.51
C THR A 31 -15.66 -4.63 16.38
N TYR A 32 -15.36 -3.61 17.20
CA TYR A 32 -14.34 -3.66 18.23
C TYR A 32 -14.91 -4.30 19.52
N PRO A 33 -14.14 -5.12 20.28
CA PRO A 33 -12.72 -5.46 20.07
C PRO A 33 -12.49 -6.71 19.20
N GLN A 34 -13.53 -7.29 18.61
CA GLN A 34 -13.44 -8.54 17.86
C GLN A 34 -12.53 -8.42 16.63
N ASN A 35 -12.45 -7.23 16.01
CA ASN A 35 -11.59 -6.94 14.86
C ASN A 35 -10.12 -6.64 15.25
N LEU A 36 -9.79 -6.44 16.53
CA LEU A 36 -8.43 -6.05 16.94
C LEU A 36 -7.35 -7.07 16.61
N PRO A 37 -7.54 -8.40 16.78
CA PRO A 37 -6.53 -9.38 16.40
C PRO A 37 -6.18 -9.34 14.90
N GLY A 38 -7.18 -9.17 14.04
CA GLY A 38 -6.99 -9.00 12.60
C GLY A 38 -6.22 -7.71 12.27
N ALA A 39 -6.57 -6.60 12.89
CA ALA A 39 -5.87 -5.33 12.72
C ALA A 39 -4.41 -5.41 13.16
N LEU A 40 -4.09 -6.09 14.27
CA LEU A 40 -2.72 -6.29 14.72
C LEU A 40 -1.90 -7.11 13.70
N LYS A 41 -2.50 -8.11 13.08
CA LYS A 41 -1.83 -8.89 12.02
C LYS A 41 -1.59 -8.03 10.77
N LEU A 42 -2.57 -7.22 10.38
CA LEU A 42 -2.42 -6.28 9.25
C LEU A 42 -1.34 -5.22 9.53
N ILE A 43 -1.23 -4.71 10.77
CA ILE A 43 -0.14 -3.77 11.13
C ILE A 43 1.24 -4.45 11.03
N GLN A 44 1.38 -5.72 11.43
CA GLN A 44 2.63 -6.46 11.24
C GLN A 44 2.98 -6.59 9.76
N ASN A 45 2.00 -6.95 8.94
CA ASN A 45 2.19 -7.06 7.49
C ASN A 45 2.53 -5.69 6.87
N ALA A 46 1.88 -4.60 7.34
CA ALA A 46 2.19 -3.24 6.89
C ALA A 46 3.63 -2.85 7.22
N ILE A 47 4.14 -3.14 8.42
CA ILE A 47 5.53 -2.83 8.79
C ILE A 47 6.54 -3.53 7.84
N ALA A 48 6.23 -4.76 7.40
CA ALA A 48 7.04 -5.47 6.41
C ALA A 48 6.89 -4.84 5.02
N GLY A 49 5.65 -4.64 4.56
CA GLY A 49 5.33 -4.10 3.25
C GLY A 49 5.94 -2.72 3.02
N GLU A 50 5.77 -1.77 3.94
CA GLU A 50 6.37 -0.44 3.86
C GLU A 50 7.91 -0.48 3.72
N ARG A 51 8.56 -1.49 4.30
CA ARG A 51 10.00 -1.68 4.14
C ARG A 51 10.35 -2.26 2.78
N GLU A 52 9.57 -3.20 2.26
CA GLU A 52 9.71 -3.74 0.91
C GLU A 52 9.49 -2.62 -0.13
N ASP A 53 8.44 -1.81 0.05
CA ASP A 53 8.11 -0.69 -0.83
C ASP A 53 9.22 0.37 -0.83
N GLU A 54 9.82 0.69 0.31
CA GLU A 54 10.99 1.57 0.36
C GLU A 54 12.13 1.07 -0.54
N LEU A 55 12.46 -0.23 -0.46
CA LEU A 55 13.52 -0.83 -1.28
C LEU A 55 13.15 -0.86 -2.77
N PHE A 56 11.90 -1.19 -3.06
CA PHE A 56 11.36 -1.23 -4.40
C PHE A 56 11.35 0.17 -5.05
N TYR A 57 10.91 1.20 -4.31
CA TYR A 57 10.89 2.58 -4.80
C TYR A 57 12.29 3.17 -4.95
N ASP A 58 13.25 2.81 -4.09
CA ASP A 58 14.68 3.13 -4.30
C ASP A 58 15.20 2.57 -5.64
N TYR A 59 14.75 1.38 -6.03
CA TYR A 59 15.06 0.84 -7.35
C TYR A 59 14.37 1.62 -8.47
N LEU A 60 13.06 1.93 -8.34
CA LEU A 60 12.32 2.69 -9.35
C LEU A 60 12.92 4.09 -9.58
N ILE A 61 13.38 4.78 -8.52
CA ILE A 61 14.07 6.07 -8.63
C ILE A 61 15.33 5.95 -9.51
N LYS A 62 16.10 4.86 -9.39
CA LYS A 62 17.32 4.63 -10.18
C LYS A 62 17.03 4.44 -11.66
N VAL A 63 15.90 3.80 -12.00
CA VAL A 63 15.53 3.48 -13.38
C VAL A 63 14.50 4.45 -13.99
N ALA A 64 14.07 5.46 -13.24
CA ALA A 64 13.11 6.45 -13.69
C ALA A 64 13.66 7.27 -14.88
N PRO A 65 12.84 7.50 -15.93
CA PRO A 65 13.30 8.04 -17.21
C PRO A 65 13.68 9.53 -17.17
N ASN A 66 13.17 10.28 -16.22
CA ASN A 66 13.37 11.73 -16.12
C ASN A 66 13.35 12.23 -14.66
N GLN A 67 13.71 13.49 -14.45
CA GLN A 67 13.81 14.07 -13.12
C GLN A 67 12.45 14.25 -12.43
N GLU A 68 11.38 14.50 -13.17
CA GLU A 68 10.02 14.60 -12.62
C GLU A 68 9.60 13.27 -11.99
N ALA A 69 9.75 12.16 -12.71
CA ALA A 69 9.45 10.82 -12.19
C ALA A 69 10.30 10.50 -10.95
N LYS A 70 11.60 10.82 -10.97
CA LYS A 70 12.47 10.65 -9.80
C LYS A 70 11.98 11.42 -8.60
N ASN A 71 11.58 12.67 -8.78
CA ASN A 71 11.12 13.53 -7.68
C ASN A 71 9.81 12.99 -7.08
N ILE A 72 8.86 12.61 -7.92
CA ILE A 72 7.58 12.03 -7.48
C ILE A 72 7.81 10.76 -6.67
N ILE A 73 8.56 9.79 -7.21
CA ILE A 73 8.80 8.50 -6.53
C ILE A 73 9.63 8.71 -5.25
N THR A 74 10.54 9.68 -5.22
CA THR A 74 11.29 10.02 -4.01
C THR A 74 10.37 10.56 -2.91
N GLY A 75 9.39 11.38 -3.26
CA GLY A 75 8.37 11.86 -2.33
C GLY A 75 7.59 10.69 -1.72
N ILE A 76 7.04 9.82 -2.56
CA ILE A 76 6.30 8.63 -2.15
C ILE A 76 7.17 7.76 -1.22
N ARG A 77 8.39 7.39 -1.64
CA ARG A 77 9.31 6.59 -0.82
C ARG A 77 9.57 7.19 0.57
N ASN A 78 9.64 8.52 0.69
CA ASN A 78 9.82 9.17 1.98
C ASN A 78 8.59 9.06 2.87
N ASP A 79 7.40 9.06 2.26
CA ASP A 79 6.14 8.83 2.99
C ASP A 79 6.08 7.40 3.52
N GLU A 80 6.51 6.37 2.76
CA GLU A 80 6.56 4.97 3.23
C GLU A 80 7.46 4.80 4.47
N ARG A 81 8.58 5.51 4.50
CA ARG A 81 9.43 5.55 5.71
C ARG A 81 8.69 6.10 6.92
N LYS A 82 7.89 7.13 6.72
CA LYS A 82 7.05 7.74 7.77
C LYS A 82 5.94 6.78 8.18
N HIS A 83 5.26 6.15 7.24
CA HIS A 83 4.21 5.15 7.50
C HIS A 83 4.75 3.98 8.31
N ASN A 84 5.89 3.41 7.93
CA ASN A 84 6.57 2.36 8.69
C ASN A 84 6.82 2.76 10.14
N ALA A 85 7.33 3.98 10.36
CA ALA A 85 7.55 4.50 11.72
C ALA A 85 6.22 4.67 12.49
N MET A 86 5.14 5.11 11.84
CA MET A 86 3.83 5.22 12.46
C MET A 86 3.28 3.84 12.86
N PHE A 87 3.34 2.83 12.01
CA PHE A 87 2.90 1.47 12.35
C PHE A 87 3.72 0.87 13.49
N LYS A 88 5.04 1.06 13.49
CA LYS A 88 5.92 0.66 14.59
C LYS A 88 5.61 1.34 15.92
N LYS A 89 5.04 2.55 15.89
CA LYS A 89 4.58 3.27 17.08
C LYS A 89 3.21 2.77 17.55
N ILE A 90 2.29 2.47 16.64
CA ILE A 90 0.92 2.04 16.94
C ILE A 90 0.91 0.62 17.52
N TYR A 91 1.63 -0.31 16.90
CA TYR A 91 1.58 -1.72 17.24
C TYR A 91 1.78 -2.02 18.74
N PRO A 92 2.89 -1.58 19.40
CA PRO A 92 3.10 -1.90 20.80
C PRO A 92 2.07 -1.26 21.73
N GLN A 93 1.47 -0.15 21.34
CA GLN A 93 0.43 0.51 22.13
C GLN A 93 -0.91 -0.24 22.09
N LEU A 94 -1.15 -1.03 21.05
CA LEU A 94 -2.35 -1.86 20.90
C LEU A 94 -2.11 -3.29 21.41
N ALA A 95 -0.95 -3.86 21.11
CA ALA A 95 -0.62 -5.25 21.43
C ALA A 95 -0.09 -5.44 22.85
N GLY A 96 0.33 -4.37 23.54
CA GLY A 96 0.99 -4.44 24.85
C GLY A 96 2.38 -5.11 24.82
N LYS A 97 2.96 -5.30 23.65
CA LYS A 97 4.27 -5.96 23.42
C LYS A 97 4.96 -5.35 22.20
N PRO A 98 6.30 -5.43 22.12
CA PRO A 98 7.04 -4.91 20.97
C PRO A 98 6.67 -5.61 19.66
N VAL A 99 6.99 -4.95 18.53
CA VAL A 99 6.89 -5.59 17.21
C VAL A 99 7.77 -6.83 17.20
N PRO A 100 7.25 -8.00 16.77
CA PRO A 100 8.06 -9.21 16.64
C PRO A 100 9.24 -8.98 15.69
N PRO A 101 10.37 -9.70 15.87
CA PRO A 101 11.43 -9.72 14.87
C PRO A 101 10.88 -10.10 13.50
N MET A 102 11.30 -9.38 12.48
CA MET A 102 10.87 -9.60 11.09
C MET A 102 12.05 -10.12 10.29
N ALA A 103 11.75 -10.90 9.25
CA ALA A 103 12.75 -11.30 8.27
C ALA A 103 13.34 -10.08 7.56
N GLU A 104 14.51 -10.24 6.96
CA GLU A 104 15.06 -9.22 6.08
C GLU A 104 14.18 -9.12 4.82
N GLU A 105 13.67 -7.91 4.57
CA GLU A 105 12.79 -7.69 3.44
C GLU A 105 13.59 -7.56 2.15
N THR A 106 13.07 -8.18 1.09
CA THR A 106 13.58 -8.10 -0.27
C THR A 106 12.42 -7.83 -1.21
N PHE A 107 12.70 -7.27 -2.37
CA PHE A 107 11.67 -7.05 -3.39
C PHE A 107 12.00 -7.80 -4.67
N GLU A 108 10.96 -8.21 -5.40
CA GLU A 108 11.10 -8.79 -6.72
C GLU A 108 11.31 -7.69 -7.77
N LYS A 109 12.44 -7.75 -8.47
CA LYS A 109 12.77 -6.76 -9.50
C LYS A 109 11.76 -6.79 -10.64
N PRO A 110 11.15 -5.65 -11.04
CA PRO A 110 10.19 -5.60 -12.12
C PRO A 110 10.87 -5.81 -13.49
N LYS A 111 10.10 -6.29 -14.47
CA LYS A 111 10.58 -6.54 -15.83
C LYS A 111 10.98 -5.27 -16.58
N SER A 112 10.39 -4.14 -16.22
CA SER A 112 10.65 -2.81 -16.79
C SER A 112 10.22 -1.72 -15.81
N TYR A 113 10.61 -0.47 -16.09
CA TYR A 113 10.10 0.69 -15.34
C TYR A 113 8.56 0.73 -15.33
N CYS A 114 7.92 0.56 -16.49
CA CYS A 114 6.46 0.60 -16.59
C CYS A 114 5.77 -0.57 -15.88
N ASP A 115 6.37 -1.76 -15.87
CA ASP A 115 5.88 -2.87 -15.04
C ASP A 115 6.00 -2.51 -13.56
N GLY A 116 7.08 -1.88 -13.15
CA GLY A 116 7.28 -1.40 -11.80
C GLY A 116 6.25 -0.36 -11.38
N ILE A 117 6.00 0.67 -12.21
CA ILE A 117 4.98 1.69 -11.93
C ILE A 117 3.59 1.08 -11.82
N ARG A 118 3.24 0.13 -12.69
CA ARG A 118 1.96 -0.58 -12.62
C ARG A 118 1.82 -1.40 -11.34
N ARG A 119 2.89 -2.09 -10.92
CA ARG A 119 2.92 -2.86 -9.67
C ARG A 119 2.76 -1.94 -8.46
N ALA A 120 3.51 -0.83 -8.41
CA ALA A 120 3.38 0.18 -7.38
C ALA A 120 1.94 0.70 -7.28
N LEU A 121 1.34 1.15 -8.38
CA LEU A 121 -0.05 1.61 -8.42
C LEU A 121 -1.03 0.59 -7.79
N MET A 122 -0.90 -0.68 -8.12
CA MET A 122 -1.79 -1.71 -7.59
C MET A 122 -1.50 -2.04 -6.12
N GLY A 123 -0.24 -1.92 -5.68
CA GLY A 123 0.18 -2.02 -4.29
C GLY A 123 -0.50 -0.97 -3.42
N GLU A 124 -0.40 0.31 -3.81
CA GLU A 124 -1.04 1.43 -3.10
C GLU A 124 -2.56 1.24 -2.94
N LEU A 125 -3.24 0.84 -4.02
CA LEU A 125 -4.69 0.59 -3.97
C LEU A 125 -5.04 -0.58 -3.02
N ASN A 126 -4.19 -1.59 -2.95
CA ASN A 126 -4.36 -2.69 -2.00
C ASN A 126 -4.07 -2.25 -0.56
N ALA A 127 -3.05 -1.41 -0.34
CA ALA A 127 -2.75 -0.82 0.96
C ALA A 127 -3.93 -0.03 1.51
N VAL A 128 -4.59 0.80 0.70
CA VAL A 128 -5.85 1.51 1.08
C VAL A 128 -6.89 0.54 1.64
N LYS A 129 -7.10 -0.60 0.97
CA LYS A 129 -8.08 -1.61 1.39
C LYS A 129 -7.72 -2.21 2.76
N ASN A 130 -6.46 -2.59 2.94
CA ASN A 130 -5.97 -3.20 4.18
C ASN A 130 -5.95 -2.21 5.35
N TYR A 131 -5.51 -0.97 5.12
CA TYR A 131 -5.37 0.04 6.18
C TYR A 131 -6.72 0.56 6.67
N ARG A 132 -7.78 0.52 5.83
CA ARG A 132 -9.14 0.75 6.32
C ARG A 132 -9.56 -0.30 7.36
N MET A 133 -9.17 -1.56 7.20
CA MET A 133 -9.47 -2.60 8.19
C MET A 133 -8.74 -2.34 9.51
N ILE A 134 -7.50 -1.80 9.44
CA ILE A 134 -6.78 -1.33 10.63
C ILE A 134 -7.53 -0.17 11.28
N LEU A 135 -7.95 0.84 10.47
CA LEU A 135 -8.66 2.02 10.96
C LEU A 135 -9.91 1.66 11.78
N PHE A 136 -10.68 0.68 11.32
CA PHE A 136 -11.92 0.26 12.00
C PHE A 136 -11.69 -0.31 13.40
N ALA A 137 -10.48 -0.76 13.73
CA ALA A 137 -10.11 -1.22 15.06
C ALA A 137 -9.52 -0.12 15.97
N MET A 138 -9.33 1.09 15.46
CA MET A 138 -8.70 2.17 16.22
C MET A 138 -9.71 2.86 17.14
N GLN A 139 -9.34 3.01 18.42
CA GLN A 139 -10.17 3.67 19.42
C GLN A 139 -9.58 5.04 19.86
N LYS A 140 -8.26 5.19 19.82
CA LYS A 140 -7.60 6.44 20.20
C LYS A 140 -7.56 7.41 19.03
N ARG A 141 -7.95 8.67 19.25
CA ARG A 141 -7.95 9.72 18.23
C ARG A 141 -6.59 9.84 17.52
N VAL A 142 -5.49 9.73 18.24
CA VAL A 142 -4.15 9.82 17.64
C VAL A 142 -3.88 8.70 16.64
N HIS A 143 -4.31 7.46 16.94
CA HIS A 143 -4.17 6.34 16.02
C HIS A 143 -5.08 6.49 14.81
N ILE A 144 -6.34 6.94 15.03
CA ILE A 144 -7.28 7.24 13.94
C ILE A 144 -6.66 8.27 12.97
N ASN A 145 -6.11 9.36 13.51
CA ASN A 145 -5.49 10.40 12.69
C ASN A 145 -4.29 9.85 11.89
N MET A 146 -3.42 9.06 12.53
CA MET A 146 -2.25 8.47 11.87
C MET A 146 -2.66 7.52 10.73
N ILE A 147 -3.61 6.61 10.98
CA ILE A 147 -4.06 5.68 9.94
C ILE A 147 -4.84 6.41 8.85
N THR A 148 -5.60 7.45 9.17
CA THR A 148 -6.28 8.28 8.16
C THR A 148 -5.26 9.00 7.27
N GLU A 149 -4.19 9.55 7.86
CA GLU A 149 -3.10 10.17 7.09
C GLU A 149 -2.47 9.15 6.13
N ILE A 150 -2.09 7.97 6.61
CA ILE A 150 -1.54 6.91 5.75
C ILE A 150 -2.51 6.58 4.60
N ILE A 151 -3.79 6.28 4.89
CA ILE A 151 -4.78 5.93 3.84
C ILE A 151 -4.90 7.02 2.77
N THR A 152 -4.88 8.29 3.18
CA THR A 152 -4.96 9.42 2.22
C THR A 152 -3.68 9.59 1.41
N ASP A 153 -2.53 9.27 1.99
CA ASP A 153 -1.25 9.23 1.27
C ASP A 153 -1.24 8.09 0.24
N GLU A 154 -1.69 6.87 0.57
CA GLU A 154 -1.79 5.75 -0.37
C GLU A 154 -2.68 6.09 -1.59
N LEU A 155 -3.82 6.78 -1.35
CA LEU A 155 -4.68 7.26 -2.45
C LEU A 155 -3.95 8.28 -3.33
N ARG A 156 -3.18 9.19 -2.73
CA ARG A 156 -2.37 10.17 -3.45
C ARG A 156 -1.24 9.50 -4.21
N HIS A 157 -0.56 8.52 -3.62
CA HIS A 157 0.49 7.73 -4.26
C HIS A 157 -0.06 6.97 -5.47
N ALA A 158 -1.22 6.30 -5.34
CA ALA A 158 -1.88 5.64 -6.45
C ALA A 158 -2.19 6.61 -7.60
N ALA A 159 -2.69 7.83 -7.30
CA ALA A 159 -2.93 8.85 -8.31
C ALA A 159 -1.63 9.30 -9.00
N LEU A 160 -0.54 9.49 -8.26
CA LEU A 160 0.78 9.86 -8.80
C LEU A 160 1.38 8.74 -9.66
N TYR A 161 1.29 7.48 -9.25
CA TYR A 161 1.72 6.36 -10.08
C TYR A 161 0.87 6.20 -11.34
N ASN A 162 -0.45 6.45 -11.25
CA ASN A 162 -1.30 6.49 -12.44
C ASN A 162 -0.90 7.60 -13.41
N TYR A 163 -0.57 8.79 -12.89
CA TYR A 163 -0.01 9.88 -13.69
C TYR A 163 1.28 9.48 -14.40
N LEU A 164 2.24 8.89 -13.68
CA LEU A 164 3.51 8.42 -14.25
C LEU A 164 3.29 7.33 -15.30
N TYR A 165 2.34 6.42 -15.07
CA TYR A 165 2.00 5.38 -16.03
C TYR A 165 1.39 5.96 -17.30
N ALA A 166 0.42 6.85 -17.16
CA ALA A 166 -0.28 7.47 -18.30
C ALA A 166 0.65 8.36 -19.13
N SER A 167 1.56 9.09 -18.49
CA SER A 167 2.46 10.03 -19.16
C SER A 167 3.69 9.38 -19.80
N GLY A 168 4.15 8.22 -19.33
CA GLY A 168 5.41 7.62 -19.74
C GLY A 168 5.34 6.18 -20.27
N CYS A 169 4.23 5.46 -20.04
CA CYS A 169 4.13 4.03 -20.31
C CYS A 169 3.06 3.66 -21.35
N VAL A 170 2.12 4.54 -21.63
CA VAL A 170 1.09 4.35 -22.66
C VAL A 170 1.60 4.94 -23.96
N LYS A 171 1.69 4.11 -25.02
CA LYS A 171 2.03 4.53 -26.38
C LYS A 171 0.75 4.67 -27.21
#